data_6efaf7531f893f1dbdab691565344203
#
_entry.id   6efaf7531f893f1dbdab691565344203
#
_cell.length_a   1.000
_cell.length_b   1.000
_cell.length_c   1.000
_cell.angle_alpha   90.00
_cell.angle_beta   90.00
_cell.angle_gamma   90.00
#
_symmetry.space_group_name_H-M   'P 1'
#
loop_
_entity.id
_entity.type
_entity.pdbx_description
1 polymer ?
#
loop_
_entity_poly.entity_id
_entity_poly.type
_entity_poly.pdbx_seq_one_letter_code
_entity_poly.pdbx_strand_id
1 'polypeptide(L)'
;MAAKFSKKWIVIVIVVVVGGILAYKYWKSTQSALPAGIVSGNGRLEAKLSDASAKEPLRVKEVLVDEGDLVKPGQVLVRLDTVTIEAEMAKNEAAVATAREEFAAAKGGIATANADIAAAKADIAAANAAIEQQQGEIKLAQTEADRQRRMLAENATSQALFDTRQTALATAKSTLTSIQAQADAAQARATAAQSRAVTAQSQADAAQRQIEVAQAQVAVTKTRIQDATLISPITGRVLYRLVQPGEVLGPGGKALTLVNLNDVYMEIYLPSDQAAALKTGAPARITVDYEPDKSAAAYVSFVSPEAQFTPKQVETKSEREKLMFRVKIQVPPELVTHYIERIKTGVRGVGYVKVRDTAVWPARLQNLVLPATAGASN
;
A
#
# COMPACT_ATOMS: atom_id res chain seq x y z
N MET A 1 -19.89 75.75 -59.17
CA MET A 1 -18.47 75.51 -59.47
C MET A 1 -18.09 74.07 -59.07
N ALA A 2 -18.02 73.18 -60.03
CA ALA A 2 -17.67 71.80 -59.80
C ALA A 2 -16.17 71.68 -60.05
N ALA A 3 -15.39 71.45 -59.00
CA ALA A 3 -13.91 71.22 -59.08
C ALA A 3 -13.62 69.90 -59.82
N LYS A 4 -13.05 69.99 -61.04
CA LYS A 4 -12.55 68.86 -61.80
C LYS A 4 -11.30 68.27 -61.06
N PHE A 5 -11.50 67.29 -60.19
CA PHE A 5 -10.40 66.53 -59.66
C PHE A 5 -9.71 65.78 -60.82
N SER A 6 -8.41 66.14 -61.04
CA SER A 6 -7.63 65.46 -62.09
C SER A 6 -7.39 64.02 -61.75
N LYS A 7 -7.53 63.11 -62.72
CA LYS A 7 -7.31 61.64 -62.57
C LYS A 7 -5.97 61.32 -61.88
N LYS A 8 -5.00 62.22 -61.96
CA LYS A 8 -3.67 62.05 -61.30
C LYS A 8 -3.74 62.10 -59.77
N TRP A 9 -4.64 62.93 -59.18
CA TRP A 9 -4.84 63.00 -57.73
C TRP A 9 -5.50 61.77 -57.16
N ILE A 10 -6.40 61.14 -57.91
CA ILE A 10 -7.10 59.90 -57.53
C ILE A 10 -6.08 58.74 -57.48
N VAL A 11 -5.16 58.69 -58.47
CA VAL A 11 -4.07 57.67 -58.48
C VAL A 11 -3.12 57.82 -57.28
N ILE A 12 -2.74 59.09 -56.93
CA ILE A 12 -1.88 59.35 -55.79
C ILE A 12 -2.55 58.93 -54.48
N VAL A 13 -3.84 59.23 -54.30
CA VAL A 13 -4.59 58.80 -53.10
C VAL A 13 -4.68 57.27 -53.01
N ILE A 14 -4.91 56.56 -54.10
CA ILE A 14 -4.95 55.11 -54.15
C ILE A 14 -3.61 54.51 -53.75
N VAL A 15 -2.48 55.06 -54.27
CA VAL A 15 -1.13 54.62 -53.96
C VAL A 15 -0.81 54.82 -52.46
N VAL A 16 -1.20 55.98 -51.89
CA VAL A 16 -1.01 56.26 -50.46
C VAL A 16 -1.82 55.33 -49.58
N VAL A 17 -3.10 55.06 -49.95
CA VAL A 17 -3.97 54.17 -49.21
C VAL A 17 -3.47 52.72 -49.30
N VAL A 18 -3.07 52.24 -50.48
CA VAL A 18 -2.50 50.90 -50.66
C VAL A 18 -1.14 50.77 -49.93
N GLY A 19 -0.28 51.78 -50.03
CA GLY A 19 0.96 51.84 -49.28
C GLY A 19 0.75 51.84 -47.75
N GLY A 20 -0.26 52.58 -47.28
CA GLY A 20 -0.63 52.59 -45.86
C GLY A 20 -1.17 51.24 -45.38
N ILE A 21 -2.00 50.56 -46.19
CA ILE A 21 -2.53 49.24 -45.89
C ILE A 21 -1.39 48.21 -45.91
N LEU A 22 -0.47 48.29 -46.85
CA LEU A 22 0.66 47.38 -46.93
C LEU A 22 1.65 47.62 -45.74
N ALA A 23 1.92 48.86 -45.41
CA ALA A 23 2.73 49.23 -44.25
C ALA A 23 2.09 48.79 -42.92
N TYR A 24 0.78 48.95 -42.78
CA TYR A 24 0.00 48.51 -41.64
C TYR A 24 0.00 46.93 -41.52
N LYS A 25 -0.22 46.23 -42.64
CA LYS A 25 -0.11 44.78 -42.69
C LYS A 25 1.32 44.29 -42.37
N TYR A 26 2.34 44.95 -42.92
CA TYR A 26 3.74 44.64 -42.63
C TYR A 26 4.06 44.89 -41.15
N TRP A 27 3.66 46.03 -40.59
CA TRP A 27 3.86 46.40 -39.19
C TRP A 27 3.12 45.41 -38.27
N LYS A 28 1.88 45.02 -38.58
CA LYS A 28 1.14 44.03 -37.82
C LYS A 28 1.73 42.63 -37.93
N SER A 29 2.27 42.24 -39.06
CA SER A 29 2.95 40.92 -39.23
C SER A 29 4.28 40.83 -38.46
N THR A 30 5.05 41.93 -38.33
CA THR A 30 6.26 41.98 -37.55
C THR A 30 6.01 42.02 -36.05
N GLN A 31 4.90 42.54 -35.58
CA GLN A 31 4.52 42.48 -34.18
C GLN A 31 4.06 41.05 -33.74
N SER A 32 3.60 40.25 -34.69
CA SER A 32 3.11 38.88 -34.42
C SER A 32 4.21 37.82 -34.48
N ALA A 33 5.40 38.17 -34.98
CA ALA A 33 6.51 37.25 -35.07
C ALA A 33 7.13 37.00 -33.69
N LEU A 34 7.23 35.73 -33.31
CA LEU A 34 7.92 35.32 -32.08
C LEU A 34 9.42 35.57 -32.21
N PRO A 35 10.13 36.02 -31.14
CA PRO A 35 11.56 36.10 -31.13
C PRO A 35 12.22 34.79 -31.48
N ALA A 36 13.35 34.84 -32.17
CA ALA A 36 14.13 33.64 -32.50
C ALA A 36 14.51 32.87 -31.23
N GLY A 37 14.16 31.59 -31.18
CA GLY A 37 14.39 30.70 -30.02
C GLY A 37 13.21 30.56 -29.08
N ILE A 38 12.04 31.07 -29.44
CA ILE A 38 10.74 30.74 -28.81
C ILE A 38 9.85 30.12 -29.87
N VAL A 39 9.27 28.95 -29.53
CA VAL A 39 8.30 28.25 -30.35
C VAL A 39 6.95 28.27 -29.65
N SER A 40 5.87 28.18 -30.41
CA SER A 40 4.53 28.11 -29.84
C SER A 40 3.68 27.08 -30.54
N GLY A 41 2.76 26.50 -29.80
CA GLY A 41 1.77 25.58 -30.30
C GLY A 41 0.42 25.84 -29.65
N ASN A 42 -0.64 25.68 -30.42
CA ASN A 42 -2.00 25.70 -29.87
C ASN A 42 -2.23 24.43 -29.07
N GLY A 43 -2.92 24.56 -27.96
CA GLY A 43 -3.19 23.45 -27.09
C GLY A 43 -4.44 23.65 -26.26
N ARG A 44 -4.66 22.63 -25.43
CA ARG A 44 -5.77 22.63 -24.47
C ARG A 44 -5.23 22.34 -23.09
N LEU A 45 -5.70 23.07 -22.10
CA LEU A 45 -5.36 22.82 -20.70
C LEU A 45 -6.10 21.56 -20.24
N GLU A 46 -5.34 20.56 -19.82
CA GLU A 46 -5.85 19.27 -19.37
C GLU A 46 -5.33 18.95 -17.97
N ALA A 47 -5.99 18.01 -17.32
CA ALA A 47 -5.52 17.47 -16.05
C ALA A 47 -5.77 15.97 -16.03
N LYS A 48 -4.97 15.26 -15.23
CA LYS A 48 -5.10 13.81 -15.08
C LYS A 48 -6.38 13.47 -14.36
N LEU A 49 -7.10 12.49 -14.88
CA LEU A 49 -8.32 11.96 -14.24
C LEU A 49 -7.95 10.86 -13.25
N SER A 50 -8.69 10.79 -12.15
CA SER A 50 -8.61 9.72 -11.15
C SER A 50 -10.02 9.27 -10.81
N ASP A 51 -10.26 7.97 -10.90
CA ASP A 51 -11.57 7.40 -10.61
C ASP A 51 -11.62 6.86 -9.18
N ALA A 52 -12.70 7.17 -8.47
CA ALA A 52 -13.06 6.50 -7.24
C ALA A 52 -13.95 5.30 -7.59
N SER A 53 -13.43 4.08 -7.43
CA SER A 53 -14.09 2.84 -7.83
C SER A 53 -14.24 1.87 -6.66
N ALA A 54 -15.32 1.06 -6.68
CA ALA A 54 -15.56 0.01 -5.71
C ALA A 54 -14.67 -1.21 -5.99
N LYS A 55 -14.13 -1.83 -4.95
CA LYS A 55 -13.36 -3.07 -5.07
C LYS A 55 -14.25 -4.31 -5.11
N GLU A 56 -15.37 -4.26 -4.39
CA GLU A 56 -16.34 -5.35 -4.26
C GLU A 56 -17.74 -4.92 -4.71
N PRO A 57 -18.61 -5.87 -5.09
CA PRO A 57 -19.99 -5.57 -5.48
C PRO A 57 -20.82 -5.19 -4.24
N LEU A 58 -21.04 -3.89 -4.05
CA LEU A 58 -21.78 -3.35 -2.93
C LEU A 58 -22.81 -2.31 -3.39
N ARG A 59 -23.89 -2.16 -2.61
CA ARG A 59 -24.90 -1.13 -2.85
C ARG A 59 -24.37 0.24 -2.35
N VAL A 60 -24.61 1.29 -3.11
CA VAL A 60 -24.34 2.66 -2.69
C VAL A 60 -25.33 3.07 -1.60
N LYS A 61 -24.82 3.36 -0.40
CA LYS A 61 -25.61 3.84 0.74
C LYS A 61 -25.87 5.34 0.60
N GLU A 62 -24.80 6.11 0.40
CA GLU A 62 -24.86 7.57 0.25
C GLU A 62 -23.69 8.10 -0.57
N VAL A 63 -23.93 9.21 -1.27
CA VAL A 63 -22.91 9.98 -1.98
C VAL A 63 -22.82 11.34 -1.29
N LEU A 64 -21.62 11.73 -0.85
CA LEU A 64 -21.37 12.88 0.03
C LEU A 64 -20.86 14.13 -0.72
N VAL A 65 -20.66 14.01 -2.03
CA VAL A 65 -20.14 15.07 -2.88
C VAL A 65 -20.92 15.14 -4.19
N ASP A 66 -21.02 16.33 -4.76
CA ASP A 66 -21.67 16.57 -6.05
C ASP A 66 -20.67 17.00 -7.13
N GLU A 67 -21.12 17.02 -8.38
CA GLU A 67 -20.33 17.49 -9.52
C GLU A 67 -19.90 18.95 -9.31
N GLY A 68 -18.62 19.21 -9.51
CA GLY A 68 -18.03 20.53 -9.29
C GLY A 68 -17.40 20.74 -7.90
N ASP A 69 -17.67 19.87 -6.93
CA ASP A 69 -17.11 20.00 -5.58
C ASP A 69 -15.60 19.79 -5.57
N LEU A 70 -14.92 20.58 -4.73
CA LEU A 70 -13.50 20.46 -4.47
C LEU A 70 -13.29 19.46 -3.34
N VAL A 71 -12.42 18.46 -3.58
CA VAL A 71 -12.13 17.39 -2.63
C VAL A 71 -10.64 17.34 -2.27
N LYS A 72 -10.36 16.89 -1.05
CA LYS A 72 -9.00 16.74 -0.52
C LYS A 72 -8.64 15.27 -0.34
N PRO A 73 -7.35 14.91 -0.32
CA PRO A 73 -6.92 13.55 -0.02
C PRO A 73 -7.49 13.06 1.32
N GLY A 74 -8.01 11.83 1.34
CA GLY A 74 -8.64 11.23 2.52
C GLY A 74 -10.09 11.65 2.77
N GLN A 75 -10.63 12.61 2.03
CA GLN A 75 -12.05 12.99 2.15
C GLN A 75 -12.95 11.86 1.66
N VAL A 76 -13.96 11.53 2.47
CA VAL A 76 -14.97 10.52 2.10
C VAL A 76 -15.86 11.07 0.99
N LEU A 77 -15.99 10.29 -0.07
CA LEU A 77 -16.76 10.63 -1.26
C LEU A 77 -18.09 9.87 -1.32
N VAL A 78 -18.00 8.55 -1.11
CA VAL A 78 -19.13 7.63 -1.20
C VAL A 78 -19.02 6.61 -0.09
N ARG A 79 -20.13 6.29 0.55
CA ARG A 79 -20.25 5.15 1.46
C ARG A 79 -21.08 4.06 0.82
N LEU A 80 -20.54 2.86 0.81
CA LEU A 80 -21.25 1.66 0.38
C LEU A 80 -21.91 0.99 1.59
N ASP A 81 -22.89 0.16 1.33
CA ASP A 81 -23.63 -0.59 2.37
C ASP A 81 -22.76 -1.73 2.91
N THR A 82 -22.48 -1.71 4.20
CA THR A 82 -21.60 -2.64 4.90
C THR A 82 -22.35 -3.64 5.79
N VAL A 83 -23.68 -3.58 5.87
CA VAL A 83 -24.49 -4.38 6.80
C VAL A 83 -24.16 -5.87 6.73
N THR A 84 -24.02 -6.43 5.54
CA THR A 84 -23.68 -7.85 5.35
C THR A 84 -22.24 -8.16 5.77
N ILE A 85 -21.30 -7.26 5.51
CA ILE A 85 -19.89 -7.43 5.86
C ILE A 85 -19.69 -7.25 7.38
N GLU A 86 -20.46 -6.36 8.02
CA GLU A 86 -20.48 -6.18 9.48
C GLU A 86 -21.02 -7.42 10.19
N ALA A 87 -22.07 -8.05 9.65
CA ALA A 87 -22.56 -9.33 10.16
C ALA A 87 -21.53 -10.47 10.00
N GLU A 88 -20.79 -10.50 8.89
CA GLU A 88 -19.67 -11.42 8.69
C GLU A 88 -18.53 -11.15 9.68
N MET A 89 -18.23 -9.88 9.96
CA MET A 89 -17.24 -9.50 10.96
C MET A 89 -17.62 -10.00 12.36
N ALA A 90 -18.86 -9.81 12.78
CA ALA A 90 -19.35 -10.30 14.07
C ALA A 90 -19.26 -11.84 14.16
N LYS A 91 -19.55 -12.56 13.08
CA LYS A 91 -19.35 -14.02 13.01
C LYS A 91 -17.86 -14.39 13.19
N ASN A 92 -16.95 -13.70 12.51
CA ASN A 92 -15.53 -13.97 12.60
C ASN A 92 -14.96 -13.62 13.98
N GLU A 93 -15.45 -12.56 14.63
CA GLU A 93 -15.10 -12.22 16.01
C GLU A 93 -15.56 -13.30 17.00
N ALA A 94 -16.76 -13.87 16.80
CA ALA A 94 -17.23 -15.00 17.58
C ALA A 94 -16.34 -16.24 17.41
N ALA A 95 -15.86 -16.50 16.17
CA ALA A 95 -14.91 -17.59 15.91
C ALA A 95 -13.57 -17.38 16.65
N VAL A 96 -13.07 -16.13 16.77
CA VAL A 96 -11.89 -15.84 17.61
C VAL A 96 -12.17 -16.14 19.08
N ALA A 97 -13.36 -15.81 19.59
CA ALA A 97 -13.73 -16.11 20.97
C ALA A 97 -13.73 -17.64 21.21
N THR A 98 -14.37 -18.43 20.33
CA THR A 98 -14.37 -19.89 20.41
C THR A 98 -12.95 -20.48 20.39
N ALA A 99 -12.10 -20.02 19.46
CA ALA A 99 -10.72 -20.49 19.39
C ALA A 99 -9.90 -20.16 20.66
N ARG A 100 -10.20 -19.05 21.32
CA ARG A 100 -9.58 -18.70 22.62
C ARG A 100 -10.02 -19.62 23.74
N GLU A 101 -11.30 -20.02 23.76
CA GLU A 101 -11.82 -20.99 24.73
C GLU A 101 -11.18 -22.36 24.53
N GLU A 102 -11.03 -22.83 23.28
CA GLU A 102 -10.35 -24.07 22.94
C GLU A 102 -8.88 -24.03 23.39
N PHE A 103 -8.17 -22.91 23.16
CA PHE A 103 -6.80 -22.75 23.67
C PHE A 103 -6.73 -22.78 25.19
N ALA A 104 -7.67 -22.14 25.89
CA ALA A 104 -7.72 -22.16 27.36
C ALA A 104 -7.93 -23.60 27.88
N ALA A 105 -8.81 -24.38 27.24
CA ALA A 105 -9.04 -25.80 27.55
C ALA A 105 -7.76 -26.63 27.31
N ALA A 106 -7.09 -26.45 26.18
CA ALA A 106 -5.83 -27.14 25.88
C ALA A 106 -4.71 -26.78 26.87
N LYS A 107 -4.65 -25.52 27.31
CA LYS A 107 -3.72 -25.08 28.36
C LYS A 107 -4.02 -25.72 29.71
N GLY A 108 -5.29 -25.98 30.03
CA GLY A 108 -5.69 -26.79 31.18
C GLY A 108 -5.13 -28.20 31.13
N GLY A 109 -5.12 -28.82 29.93
CA GLY A 109 -4.51 -30.12 29.69
C GLY A 109 -3.01 -30.17 30.00
N ILE A 110 -2.28 -29.09 29.68
CA ILE A 110 -0.84 -28.98 30.07
C ILE A 110 -0.67 -28.98 31.58
N ALA A 111 -1.52 -28.24 32.31
CA ALA A 111 -1.46 -28.19 33.77
C ALA A 111 -1.66 -29.60 34.39
N THR A 112 -2.67 -30.34 33.88
CA THR A 112 -2.94 -31.72 34.28
C THR A 112 -1.73 -32.64 34.00
N ALA A 113 -1.18 -32.57 32.79
CA ALA A 113 -0.02 -33.39 32.41
C ALA A 113 1.23 -33.07 33.25
N ASN A 114 1.44 -31.83 33.64
CA ASN A 114 2.53 -31.43 34.55
C ASN A 114 2.31 -31.96 35.96
N ALA A 115 1.06 -32.02 36.45
CA ALA A 115 0.77 -32.66 37.73
C ALA A 115 1.05 -34.17 37.70
N ASP A 116 0.70 -34.86 36.60
CA ASP A 116 1.03 -36.26 36.39
C ASP A 116 2.56 -36.52 36.43
N ILE A 117 3.35 -35.63 35.79
CA ILE A 117 4.81 -35.69 35.85
C ILE A 117 5.31 -35.52 37.31
N ALA A 118 4.75 -34.59 38.04
CA ALA A 118 5.14 -34.37 39.45
C ALA A 118 4.83 -35.61 40.31
N ALA A 119 3.65 -36.20 40.13
CA ALA A 119 3.29 -37.46 40.84
C ALA A 119 4.23 -38.61 40.47
N ALA A 120 4.49 -38.80 39.18
CA ALA A 120 5.41 -39.85 38.74
C ALA A 120 6.87 -39.68 39.25
N LYS A 121 7.34 -38.44 39.38
CA LYS A 121 8.63 -38.12 40.00
C LYS A 121 8.65 -38.44 41.49
N ALA A 122 7.56 -38.23 42.21
CA ALA A 122 7.44 -38.61 43.61
C ALA A 122 7.46 -40.13 43.78
N ASP A 123 6.81 -40.91 42.89
CA ASP A 123 6.86 -42.37 42.88
C ASP A 123 8.31 -42.87 42.66
N ILE A 124 9.07 -42.26 41.74
CA ILE A 124 10.49 -42.62 41.54
C ILE A 124 11.31 -42.33 42.81
N ALA A 125 11.08 -41.19 43.45
CA ALA A 125 11.79 -40.83 44.68
C ALA A 125 11.50 -41.85 45.82
N ALA A 126 10.23 -42.28 45.97
CA ALA A 126 9.85 -43.31 46.94
C ALA A 126 10.50 -44.67 46.63
N ALA A 127 10.48 -45.06 45.34
CA ALA A 127 11.16 -46.32 44.93
C ALA A 127 12.69 -46.31 45.18
N ASN A 128 13.33 -45.19 44.91
CA ASN A 128 14.78 -45.05 45.19
C ASN A 128 15.09 -45.10 46.70
N ALA A 129 14.25 -44.49 47.55
CA ALA A 129 14.40 -44.59 49.00
C ALA A 129 14.22 -46.04 49.49
N ALA A 130 13.28 -46.81 48.92
CA ALA A 130 13.10 -48.20 49.22
C ALA A 130 14.32 -49.08 48.80
N ILE A 131 14.94 -48.74 47.66
CA ILE A 131 16.19 -49.40 47.21
C ILE A 131 17.31 -49.13 48.22
N GLU A 132 17.50 -47.90 48.68
CA GLU A 132 18.53 -47.54 49.68
C GLU A 132 18.33 -48.28 51.01
N GLN A 133 17.07 -48.32 51.49
CA GLN A 133 16.74 -49.10 52.70
C GLN A 133 17.06 -50.55 52.51
N GLN A 134 16.67 -51.23 51.42
CA GLN A 134 16.95 -52.65 51.18
C GLN A 134 18.42 -52.95 51.02
N GLN A 135 19.18 -51.99 50.44
CA GLN A 135 20.64 -52.13 50.38
C GLN A 135 21.27 -52.11 51.77
N GLY A 136 20.75 -51.32 52.71
CA GLY A 136 21.14 -51.33 54.12
C GLY A 136 20.88 -52.70 54.78
N GLU A 137 19.71 -53.30 54.56
CA GLU A 137 19.32 -54.62 55.06
C GLU A 137 20.25 -55.73 54.50
N ILE A 138 20.56 -55.68 53.20
CA ILE A 138 21.50 -56.62 52.59
C ILE A 138 22.86 -56.49 53.20
N LYS A 139 23.37 -55.29 53.46
CA LYS A 139 24.67 -55.07 54.12
C LYS A 139 24.72 -55.67 55.53
N LEU A 140 23.62 -55.50 56.29
CA LEU A 140 23.49 -56.13 57.61
C LEU A 140 23.49 -57.69 57.51
N ALA A 141 22.60 -58.25 56.66
CA ALA A 141 22.50 -59.69 56.45
C ALA A 141 23.80 -60.29 55.92
N GLN A 142 24.56 -59.60 55.06
CA GLN A 142 25.84 -59.99 54.56
C GLN A 142 26.86 -60.07 55.74
N THR A 143 26.90 -59.04 56.58
CA THR A 143 27.84 -59.01 57.75
C THR A 143 27.53 -60.16 58.71
N GLU A 144 26.26 -60.47 58.97
CA GLU A 144 25.86 -61.57 59.82
C GLU A 144 26.21 -62.95 59.23
N ALA A 145 25.95 -63.12 57.92
CA ALA A 145 26.30 -64.36 57.22
C ALA A 145 27.82 -64.61 57.22
N ASP A 146 28.65 -63.55 57.00
CA ASP A 146 30.12 -63.64 57.02
C ASP A 146 30.66 -63.89 58.44
N ARG A 147 29.95 -63.35 59.47
CA ARG A 147 30.30 -63.71 60.89
C ARG A 147 30.04 -65.19 61.19
N GLN A 148 28.87 -65.68 60.81
CA GLN A 148 28.47 -67.07 61.03
C GLN A 148 29.41 -68.02 60.24
N ARG A 149 29.84 -67.70 59.04
CA ARG A 149 30.77 -68.46 58.25
C ARG A 149 32.09 -68.58 58.99
N ARG A 150 32.62 -67.53 59.62
CA ARG A 150 33.87 -67.57 60.42
C ARG A 150 33.67 -68.43 61.67
N MET A 151 32.60 -68.25 62.42
CA MET A 151 32.29 -69.05 63.61
C MET A 151 32.09 -70.55 63.29
N LEU A 152 31.53 -70.87 62.12
CA LEU A 152 31.40 -72.26 61.67
C LEU A 152 32.75 -72.88 61.37
N ALA A 153 33.68 -72.16 60.75
CA ALA A 153 35.05 -72.61 60.50
C ALA A 153 35.83 -72.88 61.80
N GLU A 154 35.50 -72.17 62.90
CA GLU A 154 36.01 -72.31 64.23
C GLU A 154 35.29 -73.37 65.10
N ASN A 155 34.30 -74.07 64.54
CA ASN A 155 33.37 -74.97 65.21
C ASN A 155 32.59 -74.31 66.38
N ALA A 156 32.36 -72.98 66.35
CA ALA A 156 31.69 -72.19 67.37
C ALA A 156 30.21 -71.98 67.11
N THR A 157 29.64 -72.55 66.01
CA THR A 157 28.19 -72.45 65.65
C THR A 157 27.75 -73.68 64.87
N SER A 158 26.41 -73.84 64.68
CA SER A 158 25.86 -74.98 63.94
C SER A 158 25.70 -74.66 62.44
N GLN A 159 25.85 -75.72 61.58
CA GLN A 159 25.56 -75.61 60.14
C GLN A 159 24.16 -75.00 59.87
N ALA A 160 23.13 -75.45 60.62
CA ALA A 160 21.74 -74.96 60.46
C ALA A 160 21.59 -73.49 60.69
N LEU A 161 22.32 -72.86 61.60
CA LEU A 161 22.31 -71.43 61.86
C LEU A 161 23.01 -70.66 60.73
N PHE A 162 24.12 -71.16 60.19
CA PHE A 162 24.78 -70.58 59.00
C PHE A 162 23.86 -70.62 57.79
N ASP A 163 23.22 -71.77 57.52
CA ASP A 163 22.25 -71.91 56.38
C ASP A 163 21.10 -70.97 56.53
N THR A 164 20.61 -70.77 57.73
CA THR A 164 19.51 -69.79 58.03
C THR A 164 19.95 -68.34 57.66
N ARG A 165 21.15 -67.92 58.05
CA ARG A 165 21.66 -66.55 57.74
C ARG A 165 21.93 -66.36 56.24
N GLN A 166 22.46 -67.48 55.61
CA GLN A 166 22.68 -67.43 54.15
C GLN A 166 21.35 -67.34 53.38
N THR A 167 20.31 -68.01 53.79
CA THR A 167 18.98 -67.91 53.22
C THR A 167 18.39 -66.52 53.44
N ALA A 168 18.57 -65.92 54.62
CA ALA A 168 18.15 -64.59 54.93
C ALA A 168 18.78 -63.51 53.94
N LEU A 169 20.10 -63.71 53.72
CA LEU A 169 20.81 -62.85 52.72
C LEU A 169 20.33 -63.10 51.33
N ALA A 170 20.03 -64.30 50.88
CA ALA A 170 19.51 -64.65 49.60
C ALA A 170 18.10 -64.00 49.41
N THR A 171 17.26 -64.08 50.43
CA THR A 171 15.91 -63.44 50.45
C THR A 171 16.00 -61.91 50.35
N ALA A 172 16.94 -61.31 51.15
CA ALA A 172 17.14 -59.85 51.08
C ALA A 172 17.55 -59.37 49.66
N LYS A 173 18.43 -60.13 48.98
CA LYS A 173 18.86 -59.89 47.61
C LYS A 173 17.69 -60.05 46.62
N SER A 174 16.85 -61.07 46.78
CA SER A 174 15.67 -61.27 45.92
C SER A 174 14.67 -60.15 46.10
N THR A 175 14.46 -59.65 47.32
CA THR A 175 13.60 -58.50 47.62
C THR A 175 14.15 -57.24 46.92
N LEU A 176 15.49 -57.00 46.91
CA LEU A 176 16.05 -55.85 46.16
C LEU A 176 15.72 -55.92 44.67
N THR A 177 15.78 -57.10 44.06
CA THR A 177 15.47 -57.29 42.65
C THR A 177 13.99 -56.93 42.37
N SER A 178 13.10 -57.28 43.28
CA SER A 178 11.66 -56.91 43.17
C SER A 178 11.44 -55.39 43.30
N ILE A 179 12.15 -54.74 44.24
CA ILE A 179 12.06 -53.29 44.44
C ILE A 179 12.69 -52.55 43.23
N GLN A 180 13.76 -53.03 42.65
CA GLN A 180 14.35 -52.48 41.41
C GLN A 180 13.36 -52.58 40.24
N ALA A 181 12.67 -53.72 40.07
CA ALA A 181 11.64 -53.82 39.04
C ALA A 181 10.46 -52.83 39.25
N GLN A 182 10.12 -52.52 40.53
CA GLN A 182 9.13 -51.47 40.84
C GLN A 182 9.65 -50.07 40.48
N ALA A 183 10.93 -49.79 40.73
CA ALA A 183 11.56 -48.50 40.34
C ALA A 183 11.59 -48.35 38.82
N ASP A 184 11.91 -49.39 38.07
CA ASP A 184 11.90 -49.39 36.61
C ASP A 184 10.46 -49.12 36.07
N ALA A 185 9.47 -49.72 36.70
CA ALA A 185 8.05 -49.46 36.37
C ALA A 185 7.66 -48.02 36.67
N ALA A 186 8.11 -47.40 37.78
CA ALA A 186 7.89 -46.01 38.11
C ALA A 186 8.57 -45.09 37.09
N GLN A 187 9.79 -45.41 36.68
CA GLN A 187 10.51 -44.68 35.63
C GLN A 187 9.78 -44.73 34.28
N ALA A 188 9.24 -45.90 33.90
CA ALA A 188 8.45 -46.04 32.68
C ALA A 188 7.17 -45.21 32.73
N ARG A 189 6.46 -45.11 33.89
CA ARG A 189 5.31 -44.25 34.10
C ARG A 189 5.70 -42.77 33.95
N ALA A 190 6.83 -42.32 34.49
CA ALA A 190 7.31 -40.96 34.35
C ALA A 190 7.61 -40.60 32.89
N THR A 191 8.21 -41.51 32.13
CA THR A 191 8.42 -41.31 30.69
C THR A 191 7.11 -41.20 29.92
N ALA A 192 6.14 -42.03 30.27
CA ALA A 192 4.78 -41.93 29.65
C ALA A 192 4.07 -40.59 30.01
N ALA A 193 4.19 -40.11 31.26
CA ALA A 193 3.64 -38.81 31.67
C ALA A 193 4.34 -37.67 30.92
N GLN A 194 5.65 -37.72 30.75
CA GLN A 194 6.40 -36.74 29.95
C GLN A 194 5.93 -36.72 28.49
N SER A 195 5.69 -37.87 27.87
CA SER A 195 5.17 -37.95 26.50
C SER A 195 3.76 -37.35 26.38
N ARG A 196 2.91 -37.57 27.39
CA ARG A 196 1.55 -36.91 27.43
C ARG A 196 1.66 -35.40 27.54
N ALA A 197 2.59 -34.87 28.32
CA ALA A 197 2.82 -33.46 28.45
C ALA A 197 3.27 -32.82 27.11
N VAL A 198 4.15 -33.48 26.36
CA VAL A 198 4.55 -33.06 25.02
C VAL A 198 3.33 -33.01 24.06
N THR A 199 2.47 -34.05 24.14
CA THR A 199 1.25 -34.09 23.34
C THR A 199 0.29 -32.93 23.70
N ALA A 200 0.09 -32.70 25.02
CA ALA A 200 -0.77 -31.58 25.48
C ALA A 200 -0.21 -30.22 25.04
N GLN A 201 1.12 -30.04 25.09
CA GLN A 201 1.78 -28.84 24.58
C GLN A 201 1.52 -28.65 23.08
N SER A 202 1.68 -29.71 22.28
CA SER A 202 1.44 -29.65 20.84
C SER A 202 -0.03 -29.32 20.50
N GLN A 203 -0.99 -29.81 21.31
CA GLN A 203 -2.40 -29.48 21.18
C GLN A 203 -2.66 -28.00 21.49
N ALA A 204 -2.05 -27.45 22.55
CA ALA A 204 -2.15 -26.05 22.90
C ALA A 204 -1.53 -25.14 21.80
N ASP A 205 -0.38 -25.54 21.27
CA ASP A 205 0.26 -24.81 20.15
C ASP A 205 -0.63 -24.84 18.88
N ALA A 206 -1.32 -25.93 18.62
CA ALA A 206 -2.28 -26.03 17.52
C ALA A 206 -3.49 -25.10 17.73
N ALA A 207 -4.04 -25.08 18.95
CA ALA A 207 -5.13 -24.19 19.31
C ALA A 207 -4.72 -22.70 19.24
N GLN A 208 -3.48 -22.36 19.63
CA GLN A 208 -2.93 -21.02 19.48
C GLN A 208 -2.89 -20.58 18.02
N ARG A 209 -2.43 -21.43 17.11
CA ARG A 209 -2.43 -21.14 15.67
C ARG A 209 -3.85 -20.96 15.12
N GLN A 210 -4.83 -21.65 15.68
CA GLN A 210 -6.23 -21.46 15.28
C GLN A 210 -6.76 -20.06 15.63
N ILE A 211 -6.33 -19.49 16.76
CA ILE A 211 -6.62 -18.08 17.11
C ILE A 211 -6.04 -17.14 16.05
N GLU A 212 -4.81 -17.36 15.62
CA GLU A 212 -4.14 -16.53 14.61
C GLU A 212 -4.89 -16.57 13.27
N VAL A 213 -5.33 -17.76 12.85
CA VAL A 213 -6.14 -17.93 11.63
C VAL A 213 -7.46 -17.15 11.74
N ALA A 214 -8.16 -17.29 12.87
CA ALA A 214 -9.43 -16.58 13.09
C ALA A 214 -9.24 -15.07 13.14
N GLN A 215 -8.16 -14.59 13.77
CA GLN A 215 -7.81 -13.15 13.78
C GLN A 215 -7.46 -12.62 12.39
N ALA A 216 -6.76 -13.40 11.56
CA ALA A 216 -6.47 -13.03 10.17
C ALA A 216 -7.78 -12.85 9.38
N GLN A 217 -8.78 -13.71 9.61
CA GLN A 217 -10.10 -13.58 8.96
C GLN A 217 -10.83 -12.30 9.38
N VAL A 218 -10.76 -11.92 10.67
CA VAL A 218 -11.29 -10.64 11.16
C VAL A 218 -10.58 -9.47 10.47
N ALA A 219 -9.24 -9.52 10.33
CA ALA A 219 -8.47 -8.48 9.66
C ALA A 219 -8.89 -8.31 8.18
N VAL A 220 -9.10 -9.40 7.45
CA VAL A 220 -9.60 -9.38 6.07
C VAL A 220 -10.96 -8.68 6.00
N THR A 221 -11.91 -9.09 6.84
CA THR A 221 -13.27 -8.51 6.84
C THR A 221 -13.23 -7.03 7.23
N LYS A 222 -12.36 -6.63 8.17
CA LYS A 222 -12.14 -5.23 8.52
C LYS A 222 -11.64 -4.39 7.34
N THR A 223 -10.70 -4.93 6.56
CA THR A 223 -10.21 -4.25 5.34
C THR A 223 -11.33 -4.07 4.32
N ARG A 224 -12.21 -5.06 4.15
CA ARG A 224 -13.38 -4.96 3.26
C ARG A 224 -14.34 -3.86 3.71
N ILE A 225 -14.58 -3.70 5.01
CA ILE A 225 -15.38 -2.58 5.55
C ILE A 225 -14.70 -1.24 5.25
N GLN A 226 -13.38 -1.13 5.40
CA GLN A 226 -12.65 0.07 5.06
C GLN A 226 -12.74 0.41 3.58
N ASP A 227 -12.58 -0.59 2.72
CA ASP A 227 -12.67 -0.45 1.26
C ASP A 227 -14.09 -0.08 0.77
N ALA A 228 -15.12 -0.33 1.58
CA ALA A 228 -16.49 0.11 1.32
C ALA A 228 -16.69 1.62 1.49
N THR A 229 -15.71 2.34 2.05
CA THR A 229 -15.71 3.80 2.12
C THR A 229 -14.77 4.34 1.04
N LEU A 230 -15.33 4.88 -0.03
CA LEU A 230 -14.54 5.45 -1.12
C LEU A 230 -14.05 6.85 -0.72
N ILE A 231 -12.74 7.01 -0.67
CA ILE A 231 -12.07 8.26 -0.32
C ILE A 231 -11.35 8.86 -1.52
N SER A 232 -11.14 10.17 -1.51
CA SER A 232 -10.33 10.83 -2.54
C SER A 232 -8.84 10.53 -2.34
N PRO A 233 -8.13 10.02 -3.36
CA PRO A 233 -6.68 9.86 -3.30
C PRO A 233 -5.90 11.15 -3.58
N ILE A 234 -6.59 12.20 -4.05
CA ILE A 234 -5.97 13.42 -4.60
C ILE A 234 -6.68 14.68 -4.11
N THR A 235 -6.00 15.81 -4.21
CA THR A 235 -6.68 17.12 -4.25
C THR A 235 -7.22 17.33 -5.66
N GLY A 236 -8.53 17.45 -5.79
CA GLY A 236 -9.15 17.53 -7.11
C GLY A 236 -10.57 18.08 -7.07
N ARG A 237 -11.20 18.08 -8.23
CA ARG A 237 -12.60 18.46 -8.40
C ARG A 237 -13.39 17.28 -8.96
N VAL A 238 -14.58 17.05 -8.44
CA VAL A 238 -15.51 16.05 -8.99
C VAL A 238 -15.93 16.48 -10.40
N LEU A 239 -15.60 15.64 -11.38
CA LEU A 239 -15.95 15.87 -12.78
C LEU A 239 -17.30 15.26 -13.14
N TYR A 240 -17.46 13.97 -12.75
CA TYR A 240 -18.70 13.21 -13.01
C TYR A 240 -19.09 12.43 -11.78
N ARG A 241 -20.38 12.43 -11.48
CA ARG A 241 -21.03 11.53 -10.53
C ARG A 241 -21.74 10.44 -11.32
N LEU A 242 -21.19 9.23 -11.29
CA LEU A 242 -21.64 8.11 -12.11
C LEU A 242 -22.65 7.21 -11.40
N VAL A 243 -22.91 7.44 -10.10
CA VAL A 243 -23.77 6.58 -9.27
C VAL A 243 -24.77 7.39 -8.46
N GLN A 244 -25.88 6.74 -8.14
CA GLN A 244 -26.94 7.25 -7.27
C GLN A 244 -27.05 6.36 -6.00
N PRO A 245 -27.51 6.92 -4.85
CA PRO A 245 -27.86 6.13 -3.69
C PRO A 245 -28.86 5.01 -4.05
N GLY A 246 -28.61 3.80 -3.58
CA GLY A 246 -29.42 2.62 -3.86
C GLY A 246 -28.92 1.76 -5.03
N GLU A 247 -28.09 2.26 -5.91
CA GLU A 247 -27.49 1.50 -7.01
C GLU A 247 -26.46 0.49 -6.49
N VAL A 248 -26.24 -0.58 -7.24
CA VAL A 248 -25.20 -1.60 -6.95
C VAL A 248 -24.03 -1.39 -7.88
N LEU A 249 -22.86 -1.11 -7.29
CA LEU A 249 -21.58 -1.06 -8.01
C LEU A 249 -21.00 -2.45 -8.12
N GLY A 250 -20.59 -2.85 -9.33
CA GLY A 250 -19.78 -4.05 -9.53
C GLY A 250 -18.30 -3.84 -9.16
N PRO A 251 -17.48 -4.90 -9.13
CA PRO A 251 -16.03 -4.79 -8.94
C PRO A 251 -15.39 -3.92 -10.01
N GLY A 252 -14.59 -2.93 -9.61
CA GLY A 252 -14.02 -1.95 -10.54
C GLY A 252 -15.00 -0.90 -11.05
N GLY A 253 -16.27 -0.94 -10.62
CA GLY A 253 -17.28 0.07 -10.97
C GLY A 253 -16.89 1.45 -10.47
N LYS A 254 -16.91 2.45 -11.37
CA LYS A 254 -16.55 3.83 -11.06
C LYS A 254 -17.75 4.52 -10.40
N ALA A 255 -17.55 5.06 -9.21
CA ALA A 255 -18.53 5.87 -8.53
C ALA A 255 -18.44 7.34 -8.95
N LEU A 256 -17.24 7.87 -8.97
CA LEU A 256 -16.91 9.25 -9.29
C LEU A 256 -15.65 9.32 -10.13
N THR A 257 -15.60 10.31 -11.02
CA THR A 257 -14.37 10.70 -11.73
C THR A 257 -13.91 12.05 -11.21
N LEU A 258 -12.67 12.12 -10.75
CA LEU A 258 -12.01 13.30 -10.20
C LEU A 258 -11.00 13.86 -11.20
N VAL A 259 -10.92 15.18 -11.31
CA VAL A 259 -9.85 15.90 -12.00
C VAL A 259 -8.74 16.20 -11.00
N ASN A 260 -7.54 15.71 -11.25
CA ASN A 260 -6.37 15.99 -10.39
C ASN A 260 -5.85 17.41 -10.65
N LEU A 261 -6.11 18.30 -9.73
CA LEU A 261 -5.68 19.70 -9.85
C LEU A 261 -4.19 19.90 -9.48
N ASN A 262 -3.50 18.88 -8.99
CA ASN A 262 -2.04 18.95 -8.78
C ASN A 262 -1.25 18.60 -10.05
N ASP A 263 -1.91 18.05 -11.07
CA ASP A 263 -1.28 17.60 -12.32
C ASP A 263 -2.01 18.22 -13.52
N VAL A 264 -1.87 19.55 -13.64
CA VAL A 264 -2.45 20.36 -14.73
C VAL A 264 -1.37 20.62 -15.76
N TYR A 265 -1.65 20.32 -17.01
CA TYR A 265 -0.72 20.48 -18.12
C TYR A 265 -1.44 20.96 -19.38
N MET A 266 -0.67 21.47 -20.33
CA MET A 266 -1.14 21.76 -21.68
C MET A 266 -0.42 20.85 -22.66
N GLU A 267 -1.20 20.18 -23.52
CA GLU A 267 -0.64 19.45 -24.66
C GLU A 267 -0.62 20.37 -25.87
N ILE A 268 0.56 20.56 -26.45
CA ILE A 268 0.75 21.28 -27.69
C ILE A 268 1.40 20.36 -28.73
N TYR A 269 1.22 20.71 -29.98
CA TYR A 269 1.80 20.01 -31.10
C TYR A 269 2.76 20.91 -31.85
N LEU A 270 4.01 20.46 -32.00
CA LEU A 270 5.07 21.24 -32.65
C LEU A 270 5.65 20.47 -33.85
N PRO A 271 6.01 21.18 -34.93
CA PRO A 271 6.72 20.57 -36.06
C PRO A 271 8.03 19.90 -35.63
N SER A 272 8.48 18.93 -36.44
CA SER A 272 9.65 18.11 -36.16
C SER A 272 10.94 18.91 -35.89
N ASP A 273 11.18 19.95 -36.65
CA ASP A 273 12.36 20.83 -36.53
C ASP A 273 12.38 21.58 -35.19
N GLN A 274 11.21 22.00 -34.75
CA GLN A 274 11.05 22.72 -33.47
C GLN A 274 11.09 21.76 -32.29
N ALA A 275 10.44 20.60 -32.40
CA ALA A 275 10.41 19.61 -31.32
C ALA A 275 11.77 18.96 -31.06
N ALA A 276 12.58 18.73 -32.09
CA ALA A 276 13.92 18.15 -31.98
C ALA A 276 14.90 19.02 -31.15
N ALA A 277 14.66 20.32 -31.13
CA ALA A 277 15.51 21.26 -30.36
C ALA A 277 15.04 21.44 -28.91
N LEU A 278 13.92 20.84 -28.48
CA LEU A 278 13.37 20.96 -27.14
C LEU A 278 14.03 20.00 -26.16
N LYS A 279 14.26 20.51 -24.95
CA LYS A 279 14.73 19.71 -23.81
C LYS A 279 13.64 19.63 -22.76
N THR A 280 13.53 18.48 -22.11
CA THR A 280 12.71 18.33 -20.90
C THR A 280 13.25 19.27 -19.82
N GLY A 281 12.36 19.97 -19.10
CA GLY A 281 12.70 21.02 -18.15
C GLY A 281 12.81 22.42 -18.77
N ALA A 282 12.74 22.56 -20.11
CA ALA A 282 12.81 23.87 -20.74
C ALA A 282 11.70 24.81 -20.23
N PRO A 283 12.02 26.08 -19.95
CA PRO A 283 11.03 27.06 -19.50
C PRO A 283 9.93 27.28 -20.54
N ALA A 284 8.71 27.30 -20.08
CA ALA A 284 7.53 27.52 -20.90
C ALA A 284 6.59 28.58 -20.31
N ARG A 285 5.66 29.05 -21.13
CA ARG A 285 4.59 29.95 -20.74
C ARG A 285 3.29 29.45 -21.36
N ILE A 286 2.19 29.54 -20.63
CA ILE A 286 0.86 29.20 -21.11
C ILE A 286 0.01 30.45 -21.04
N THR A 287 -0.66 30.77 -22.16
CA THR A 287 -1.73 31.79 -22.20
C THR A 287 -3.03 31.10 -22.55
N VAL A 288 -4.12 31.56 -21.96
CA VAL A 288 -5.48 31.03 -22.25
C VAL A 288 -6.25 32.05 -23.06
N ASP A 289 -7.12 31.59 -23.95
CA ASP A 289 -7.81 32.46 -24.94
C ASP A 289 -8.69 33.54 -24.29
N TYR A 290 -9.21 33.30 -23.10
CA TYR A 290 -10.04 34.25 -22.36
C TYR A 290 -9.22 35.32 -21.56
N GLU A 291 -7.92 35.11 -21.35
CA GLU A 291 -6.98 36.04 -20.72
C GLU A 291 -5.65 36.08 -21.48
N PRO A 292 -5.62 36.56 -22.72
CA PRO A 292 -4.42 36.49 -23.57
C PRO A 292 -3.24 37.37 -23.08
N ASP A 293 -3.55 38.38 -22.23
CA ASP A 293 -2.57 39.32 -21.69
C ASP A 293 -1.85 38.80 -20.43
N LYS A 294 -2.29 37.65 -19.88
CA LYS A 294 -1.67 36.98 -18.74
C LYS A 294 -1.06 35.67 -19.16
N SER A 295 0.10 35.36 -18.61
CA SER A 295 0.77 34.10 -18.87
C SER A 295 1.07 33.35 -17.57
N ALA A 296 0.85 32.03 -17.57
CA ALA A 296 1.25 31.13 -16.48
C ALA A 296 2.67 30.63 -16.72
N ALA A 297 3.51 30.67 -15.70
CA ALA A 297 4.81 30.01 -15.74
C ALA A 297 4.60 28.49 -15.83
N ALA A 298 5.39 27.83 -16.67
CA ALA A 298 5.30 26.40 -16.91
C ALA A 298 6.67 25.87 -17.38
N TYR A 299 6.78 24.56 -17.50
CA TYR A 299 7.99 23.91 -18.01
C TYR A 299 7.61 22.68 -18.86
N VAL A 300 8.49 22.29 -19.76
CA VAL A 300 8.31 21.08 -20.59
C VAL A 300 8.53 19.86 -19.72
N SER A 301 7.46 19.07 -19.51
CA SER A 301 7.54 17.82 -18.75
C SER A 301 7.81 16.61 -19.64
N PHE A 302 7.38 16.65 -20.90
CA PHE A 302 7.51 15.53 -21.83
C PHE A 302 7.51 16.00 -23.28
N VAL A 303 8.38 15.39 -24.08
CA VAL A 303 8.37 15.49 -25.54
C VAL A 303 8.21 14.08 -26.08
N SER A 304 7.19 13.84 -26.93
CA SER A 304 6.93 12.52 -27.49
C SER A 304 8.11 12.08 -28.37
N PRO A 305 8.65 10.86 -28.20
CA PRO A 305 9.64 10.30 -29.09
C PRO A 305 9.06 9.88 -30.44
N GLU A 306 7.74 9.77 -30.53
CA GLU A 306 7.02 9.39 -31.75
C GLU A 306 6.23 10.58 -32.31
N ALA A 307 6.35 10.76 -33.63
CA ALA A 307 5.54 11.72 -34.36
C ALA A 307 4.11 11.23 -34.47
N GLN A 308 3.13 12.09 -34.27
CA GLN A 308 1.75 11.79 -34.55
C GLN A 308 1.38 12.26 -35.98
N PHE A 309 0.86 11.34 -36.74
CA PHE A 309 0.28 11.69 -38.04
C PHE A 309 -1.12 12.28 -37.86
N THR A 310 -1.39 13.39 -38.54
CA THR A 310 -2.79 13.65 -38.89
C THR A 310 -3.21 12.59 -39.90
N PRO A 311 -4.32 11.87 -39.71
CA PRO A 311 -4.64 10.72 -40.53
C PRO A 311 -5.05 11.13 -41.95
N LYS A 312 -4.09 11.17 -42.86
CA LYS A 312 -4.28 11.13 -44.31
C LYS A 312 -3.16 10.28 -44.93
N GLN A 313 -3.56 9.18 -45.51
CA GLN A 313 -2.69 8.24 -46.18
C GLN A 313 -2.06 8.93 -47.38
N VAL A 314 -0.77 8.99 -47.41
CA VAL A 314 0.23 8.94 -48.47
C VAL A 314 1.48 9.72 -48.08
N GLU A 315 2.62 9.08 -47.98
CA GLU A 315 3.91 9.70 -47.65
C GLU A 315 4.52 10.47 -48.83
N THR A 316 4.14 11.72 -49.00
CA THR A 316 4.87 12.65 -49.85
C THR A 316 5.88 13.47 -49.05
N LYS A 317 6.92 14.01 -49.72
CA LYS A 317 7.97 14.83 -49.07
C LYS A 317 7.39 16.05 -48.31
N SER A 318 6.28 16.61 -48.83
CA SER A 318 5.55 17.71 -48.18
C SER A 318 4.69 17.29 -46.99
N GLU A 319 4.43 15.98 -46.80
CA GLU A 319 3.69 15.48 -45.67
C GLU A 319 4.61 15.08 -44.50
N ARG A 320 5.86 14.72 -44.75
CA ARG A 320 6.89 14.55 -43.71
C ARG A 320 7.22 15.88 -42.99
N GLU A 321 7.07 17.01 -43.68
CA GLU A 321 7.19 18.35 -43.06
C GLU A 321 6.02 18.71 -42.15
N LYS A 322 4.91 17.94 -42.18
CA LYS A 322 3.71 18.11 -41.33
C LYS A 322 3.68 17.19 -40.11
N LEU A 323 4.77 16.41 -39.89
CA LEU A 323 4.89 15.59 -38.70
C LEU A 323 4.90 16.47 -37.46
N MET A 324 3.94 16.25 -36.57
CA MET A 324 3.80 16.98 -35.32
C MET A 324 4.19 16.08 -34.15
N PHE A 325 4.98 16.63 -33.25
CA PHE A 325 5.34 15.99 -32.01
C PHE A 325 4.53 16.57 -30.86
N ARG A 326 3.97 15.67 -30.04
CA ARG A 326 3.26 16.06 -28.85
C ARG A 326 4.22 16.50 -27.75
N VAL A 327 4.03 17.67 -27.23
CA VAL A 327 4.79 18.24 -26.13
C VAL A 327 3.84 18.56 -24.98
N LYS A 328 4.17 18.06 -23.77
CA LYS A 328 3.45 18.40 -22.54
C LYS A 328 4.17 19.53 -21.81
N ILE A 329 3.42 20.55 -21.50
CA ILE A 329 3.88 21.71 -20.72
C ILE A 329 3.14 21.65 -19.39
N GLN A 330 3.88 21.42 -18.31
CA GLN A 330 3.38 21.25 -16.94
C GLN A 330 3.31 22.61 -16.25
N VAL A 331 2.16 22.87 -15.60
CA VAL A 331 2.00 24.01 -14.69
C VAL A 331 2.50 23.60 -13.30
N PRO A 332 3.32 24.39 -12.62
CA PRO A 332 3.77 24.10 -11.26
C PRO A 332 2.57 23.96 -10.30
N PRO A 333 2.54 22.95 -9.42
CA PRO A 333 1.41 22.69 -8.52
C PRO A 333 1.08 23.87 -7.60
N GLU A 334 2.10 24.65 -7.20
CA GLU A 334 1.96 25.84 -6.36
C GLU A 334 1.05 26.89 -7.01
N LEU A 335 1.22 27.10 -8.32
CA LEU A 335 0.40 28.04 -9.09
C LEU A 335 -1.03 27.51 -9.22
N VAL A 336 -1.19 26.20 -9.44
CA VAL A 336 -2.51 25.57 -9.57
C VAL A 336 -3.28 25.67 -8.26
N THR A 337 -2.64 25.38 -7.12
CA THR A 337 -3.28 25.42 -5.80
C THR A 337 -3.81 26.81 -5.48
N HIS A 338 -3.10 27.86 -5.88
CA HIS A 338 -3.53 29.23 -5.62
C HIS A 338 -4.78 29.63 -6.46
N TYR A 339 -4.90 29.12 -7.68
CA TYR A 339 -6.00 29.41 -8.59
C TYR A 339 -7.00 28.27 -8.74
N ILE A 340 -7.02 27.35 -7.78
CA ILE A 340 -7.76 26.07 -7.85
C ILE A 340 -9.26 26.23 -8.15
N GLU A 341 -9.88 27.32 -7.68
CA GLU A 341 -11.28 27.62 -7.92
C GLU A 341 -11.56 28.13 -9.36
N ARG A 342 -10.55 28.76 -9.97
CA ARG A 342 -10.68 29.40 -11.30
C ARG A 342 -10.23 28.50 -12.45
N ILE A 343 -9.38 27.49 -12.15
CA ILE A 343 -8.85 26.59 -13.17
C ILE A 343 -9.97 25.69 -13.68
N LYS A 344 -10.18 25.77 -15.00
CA LYS A 344 -11.07 24.87 -15.74
C LYS A 344 -10.24 24.07 -16.73
N THR A 345 -10.47 22.77 -16.78
CA THR A 345 -9.90 21.88 -17.80
C THR A 345 -10.67 22.00 -19.10
N GLY A 346 -10.03 21.69 -20.23
CA GLY A 346 -10.63 21.81 -21.55
C GLY A 346 -10.51 23.22 -22.18
N VAL A 347 -9.97 24.20 -21.46
CA VAL A 347 -9.76 25.56 -21.97
C VAL A 347 -8.68 25.56 -23.04
N ARG A 348 -8.95 26.25 -24.15
CA ARG A 348 -7.99 26.46 -25.24
C ARG A 348 -7.00 27.57 -24.89
N GLY A 349 -5.81 27.45 -25.47
CA GLY A 349 -4.76 28.43 -25.28
C GLY A 349 -3.54 28.17 -26.13
N VAL A 350 -2.50 28.92 -25.89
CA VAL A 350 -1.23 28.79 -26.60
C VAL A 350 -0.11 28.52 -25.58
N GLY A 351 0.64 27.45 -25.83
CA GLY A 351 1.85 27.15 -25.10
C GLY A 351 3.07 27.71 -25.85
N TYR A 352 3.93 28.43 -25.11
CA TYR A 352 5.18 28.98 -25.61
C TYR A 352 6.33 28.31 -24.90
N VAL A 353 7.32 27.83 -25.65
CA VAL A 353 8.49 27.14 -25.07
C VAL A 353 9.77 27.81 -25.56
N LYS A 354 10.73 27.97 -24.66
CA LYS A 354 12.08 28.40 -25.01
C LYS A 354 12.87 27.19 -25.52
N VAL A 355 13.35 27.32 -26.75
CA VAL A 355 14.29 26.38 -27.38
C VAL A 355 15.73 26.78 -27.09
N ARG A 356 15.98 28.09 -26.90
CA ARG A 356 17.29 28.66 -26.55
C ARG A 356 17.18 29.42 -25.23
N ASP A 357 18.08 29.15 -24.30
CA ASP A 357 18.10 29.79 -22.98
C ASP A 357 18.30 31.32 -23.05
N THR A 358 18.99 31.79 -24.07
CA THR A 358 19.24 33.20 -24.32
C THR A 358 18.07 33.99 -24.89
N ALA A 359 16.97 33.30 -25.31
CA ALA A 359 15.81 33.98 -25.86
C ALA A 359 15.08 34.80 -24.77
N VAL A 360 14.69 36.03 -25.11
CA VAL A 360 13.96 36.93 -24.21
C VAL A 360 12.44 36.76 -24.48
N TRP A 361 11.65 36.64 -23.42
CA TRP A 361 10.21 36.57 -23.54
C TRP A 361 9.63 37.89 -24.10
N PRO A 362 8.74 37.85 -25.09
CA PRO A 362 8.01 39.03 -25.55
C PRO A 362 7.28 39.73 -24.40
N ALA A 363 7.12 41.03 -24.47
CA ALA A 363 6.47 41.84 -23.42
C ALA A 363 5.08 41.27 -22.97
N ARG A 364 4.30 40.80 -23.91
CA ARG A 364 2.98 40.15 -23.64
C ARG A 364 3.06 38.89 -22.79
N LEU A 365 4.17 38.18 -22.80
CA LEU A 365 4.41 36.97 -22.02
C LEU A 365 5.16 37.22 -20.70
N GLN A 366 5.55 38.46 -20.43
CA GLN A 366 6.25 38.84 -19.18
C GLN A 366 5.26 39.06 -18.03
N ASN A 367 4.00 39.37 -18.32
CA ASN A 367 2.96 39.52 -17.32
C ASN A 367 2.55 38.15 -16.75
N LEU A 368 3.27 37.73 -15.69
CA LEU A 368 3.06 36.44 -15.05
C LEU A 368 1.92 36.48 -14.06
N VAL A 369 1.09 35.43 -14.13
CA VAL A 369 0.24 35.07 -13.01
C VAL A 369 1.17 34.51 -11.92
N LEU A 370 1.42 35.30 -10.87
CA LEU A 370 2.24 34.88 -9.73
C LEU A 370 1.34 34.27 -8.66
N PRO A 371 1.82 33.24 -7.93
CA PRO A 371 1.17 32.87 -6.68
C PRO A 371 1.25 34.12 -5.78
N ALA A 372 0.14 34.50 -5.12
CA ALA A 372 0.19 35.59 -4.15
C ALA A 372 1.23 35.22 -3.09
N THR A 373 2.25 36.03 -2.93
CA THR A 373 3.18 35.92 -1.82
C THR A 373 2.37 35.96 -0.52
N ALA A 374 2.47 34.90 0.27
CA ALA A 374 2.00 34.89 1.64
C ALA A 374 2.80 35.97 2.40
N GLY A 375 2.18 37.14 2.60
CA GLY A 375 2.86 38.16 3.37
C GLY A 375 2.53 39.58 2.95
N ALA A 376 1.35 40.05 3.32
CA ALA A 376 1.17 41.42 3.78
C ALA A 376 -0.12 41.44 4.61
N SER A 377 -0.07 40.89 5.82
CA SER A 377 -0.95 41.33 6.89
C SER A 377 -0.35 42.63 7.45
N ASN A 378 -0.93 43.74 7.10
CA ASN A 378 -0.93 44.93 7.92
C ASN A 378 -2.20 44.94 8.74
#